data_56756a005e31e2aa86311dcbe3137fe1
#
_entry.id   56756a005e31e2aa86311dcbe3137fe1
#
_cell.length_a   1.000
_cell.length_b   1.000
_cell.length_c   1.000
_cell.angle_alpha   90.00
_cell.angle_beta   90.00
_cell.angle_gamma   90.00
#
_symmetry.space_group_name_H-M   'P 1'
#
loop_
_entity.id
_entity.type
_entity.pdbx_description
1 polymer ?
#
loop_
_entity_poly.entity_id
_entity_poly.type
_entity_poly.pdbx_seq_one_letter_code
_entity_poly.pdbx_strand_id
1 'polypeptide(L)'
;VAAKPSAKERPPRWGLAALVVIAIAVVGIVVASQTDNDPHRDRDPLELTDERELRTAVLAVSAVIRARDDAGEEGAVRALEAIHPQSPGAADLRDSCVTTYRGKRESERLLREMRAMLPTDGGEPSAEVMARVSGMLDRSRATVQEARESHARCIGLYEAGARRLGIEPASREPAERPAR
;
A
#
# COMPACT_ATOMS: atom_id res chain seq x y z
N VAL A 1 5.07 -42.34 -44.20
CA VAL A 1 4.50 -40.97 -44.22
C VAL A 1 4.37 -40.48 -42.77
N ALA A 2 5.35 -39.69 -42.33
CA ALA A 2 5.37 -39.17 -40.96
C ALA A 2 4.77 -37.75 -40.93
N ALA A 3 3.72 -37.55 -40.16
CA ALA A 3 3.06 -36.24 -39.99
C ALA A 3 3.88 -35.33 -39.06
N LYS A 4 4.16 -34.12 -39.52
CA LYS A 4 4.89 -33.05 -38.83
C LYS A 4 3.97 -32.37 -37.77
N PRO A 5 4.38 -32.21 -36.53
CA PRO A 5 3.53 -31.50 -35.54
C PRO A 5 3.49 -30.00 -35.85
N SER A 6 2.26 -29.47 -35.82
CA SER A 6 1.95 -28.06 -36.00
C SER A 6 2.48 -27.20 -34.85
N ALA A 7 3.18 -26.13 -35.14
CA ALA A 7 3.68 -25.15 -34.19
C ALA A 7 2.50 -24.36 -33.61
N LYS A 8 2.32 -24.45 -32.30
CA LYS A 8 1.31 -23.71 -31.54
C LYS A 8 1.77 -22.26 -31.38
N GLU A 9 1.20 -21.35 -32.15
CA GLU A 9 1.47 -19.93 -32.06
C GLU A 9 1.12 -19.40 -30.66
N ARG A 10 2.11 -18.79 -30.02
CA ARG A 10 1.91 -18.09 -28.74
C ARG A 10 1.30 -16.71 -29.02
N PRO A 11 0.22 -16.30 -28.32
CA PRO A 11 -0.36 -14.97 -28.51
C PRO A 11 0.65 -13.88 -28.10
N PRO A 12 0.67 -12.73 -28.79
CA PRO A 12 1.62 -11.66 -28.52
C PRO A 12 1.39 -11.05 -27.15
N ARG A 13 2.48 -10.87 -26.40
CA ARG A 13 2.53 -10.31 -25.03
C ARG A 13 2.08 -8.84 -24.91
N TRP A 14 1.59 -8.22 -25.96
CA TRP A 14 1.19 -6.81 -26.02
C TRP A 14 -0.23 -6.55 -25.46
N GLY A 15 -1.05 -7.59 -25.28
CA GLY A 15 -2.42 -7.44 -24.82
C GLY A 15 -2.56 -6.99 -23.36
N LEU A 16 -1.61 -7.36 -22.48
CA LEU A 16 -1.67 -7.01 -21.05
C LEU A 16 -1.29 -5.54 -20.78
N ALA A 17 -0.32 -5.00 -21.53
CA ALA A 17 0.08 -3.59 -21.39
C ALA A 17 -1.02 -2.63 -21.87
N ALA A 18 -1.75 -2.99 -22.93
CA ALA A 18 -2.87 -2.20 -23.44
C ALA A 18 -4.06 -2.17 -22.47
N LEU A 19 -4.36 -3.27 -21.76
CA LEU A 19 -5.44 -3.33 -20.77
C LEU A 19 -5.18 -2.46 -19.54
N VAL A 20 -3.94 -2.36 -19.08
CA VAL A 20 -3.59 -1.50 -17.93
C VAL A 20 -3.71 -0.02 -18.29
N VAL A 21 -3.32 0.38 -19.49
CA VAL A 21 -3.44 1.78 -19.96
C VAL A 21 -4.92 2.16 -20.13
N ILE A 22 -5.76 1.25 -20.64
CA ILE A 22 -7.20 1.48 -20.78
C ILE A 22 -7.89 1.58 -19.41
N ALA A 23 -7.50 0.77 -18.41
CA ALA A 23 -8.06 0.85 -17.06
C ALA A 23 -7.76 2.20 -16.39
N ILE A 24 -6.55 2.74 -16.57
CA ILE A 24 -6.16 4.06 -16.03
C ILE A 24 -6.93 5.19 -16.76
N ALA A 25 -7.12 5.08 -18.07
CA ALA A 25 -7.87 6.06 -18.85
C ALA A 25 -9.38 6.06 -18.50
N VAL A 26 -9.97 4.90 -18.26
CA VAL A 26 -11.40 4.78 -17.89
C VAL A 26 -11.67 5.35 -16.49
N VAL A 27 -10.77 5.14 -15.52
CA VAL A 27 -10.88 5.77 -14.19
C VAL A 27 -10.75 7.29 -14.29
N GLY A 28 -9.88 7.81 -15.17
CA GLY A 28 -9.76 9.25 -15.41
C GLY A 28 -11.00 9.87 -16.06
N ILE A 29 -11.66 9.17 -16.98
CA ILE A 29 -12.83 9.66 -17.71
C ILE A 29 -14.10 9.62 -16.85
N VAL A 30 -14.28 8.59 -16.01
CA VAL A 30 -15.46 8.50 -15.11
C VAL A 30 -15.44 9.60 -14.06
N VAL A 31 -14.26 10.05 -13.60
CA VAL A 31 -14.14 11.20 -12.69
C VAL A 31 -14.49 12.52 -13.39
N ALA A 32 -14.26 12.64 -14.70
CA ALA A 32 -14.52 13.88 -15.46
C ALA A 32 -15.99 14.07 -15.89
N SER A 33 -16.80 13.01 -15.95
CA SER A 33 -18.17 13.07 -16.48
C SER A 33 -19.30 13.24 -15.45
N GLN A 34 -18.97 13.38 -14.16
CA GLN A 34 -19.99 13.62 -13.10
C GLN A 34 -20.19 15.10 -12.72
N THR A 35 -19.81 16.04 -13.59
CA THR A 35 -19.71 17.46 -13.19
C THR A 35 -20.95 18.34 -13.50
N ASP A 36 -22.08 17.80 -13.94
CA ASP A 36 -23.21 18.67 -14.36
C ASP A 36 -24.38 18.83 -13.37
N ASN A 37 -24.32 18.22 -12.16
CA ASN A 37 -25.29 18.48 -11.09
C ASN A 37 -24.60 18.57 -9.72
N ASP A 38 -23.62 19.45 -9.60
CA ASP A 38 -22.86 19.59 -8.36
C ASP A 38 -23.55 20.62 -7.43
N PRO A 39 -24.14 20.18 -6.28
CA PRO A 39 -24.69 21.09 -5.27
C PRO A 39 -23.59 21.91 -4.55
N HIS A 40 -22.34 21.78 -4.98
CA HIS A 40 -21.16 22.40 -4.38
C HIS A 40 -20.64 23.63 -5.13
N ARG A 41 -21.42 24.18 -6.07
CA ARG A 41 -20.99 25.29 -6.93
C ARG A 41 -20.63 26.59 -6.16
N ASP A 42 -21.06 26.67 -4.89
CA ASP A 42 -20.80 27.81 -3.99
C ASP A 42 -19.71 27.56 -2.92
N ARG A 43 -19.01 26.41 -2.99
CA ARG A 43 -17.90 26.13 -2.06
C ARG A 43 -16.63 26.87 -2.44
N ASP A 44 -15.88 27.33 -1.42
CA ASP A 44 -14.57 27.93 -1.59
C ASP A 44 -13.66 26.99 -2.43
N PRO A 45 -12.99 27.49 -3.49
CA PRO A 45 -12.06 26.71 -4.29
C PRO A 45 -10.97 26.01 -3.45
N LEU A 46 -10.58 26.57 -2.30
CA LEU A 46 -9.64 25.95 -1.36
C LEU A 46 -10.26 24.74 -0.67
N GLU A 47 -11.53 24.80 -0.25
CA GLU A 47 -12.22 23.64 0.34
C GLU A 47 -12.36 22.48 -0.66
N LEU A 48 -12.64 22.78 -1.94
CA LEU A 48 -12.73 21.78 -3.00
C LEU A 48 -11.38 21.11 -3.29
N THR A 49 -10.29 21.89 -3.20
CA THR A 49 -8.93 21.35 -3.38
C THR A 49 -8.59 20.42 -2.22
N ASP A 50 -8.82 20.84 -0.99
CA ASP A 50 -8.60 20.04 0.21
C ASP A 50 -9.40 18.74 0.19
N GLU A 51 -10.66 18.78 -0.23
CA GLU A 51 -11.50 17.60 -0.34
C GLU A 51 -11.00 16.62 -1.41
N ARG A 52 -10.52 17.12 -2.57
CA ARG A 52 -9.95 16.30 -3.64
C ARG A 52 -8.66 15.62 -3.18
N GLU A 53 -7.77 16.35 -2.53
CA GLU A 53 -6.51 15.81 -2.02
C GLU A 53 -6.76 14.78 -0.93
N LEU A 54 -7.66 15.06 0.01
CA LEU A 54 -8.05 14.13 1.05
C LEU A 54 -8.66 12.84 0.45
N ARG A 55 -9.54 12.96 -0.56
CA ARG A 55 -10.11 11.82 -1.27
C ARG A 55 -9.03 10.97 -1.92
N THR A 56 -8.05 11.59 -2.57
CA THR A 56 -6.92 10.90 -3.18
C THR A 56 -6.12 10.11 -2.15
N ALA A 57 -5.79 10.73 -1.01
CA ALA A 57 -5.07 10.08 0.07
C ALA A 57 -5.88 8.92 0.70
N VAL A 58 -7.18 9.12 0.97
CA VAL A 58 -8.07 8.07 1.50
C VAL A 58 -8.16 6.87 0.58
N LEU A 59 -8.30 7.09 -0.73
CA LEU A 59 -8.36 6.00 -1.71
C LEU A 59 -7.03 5.25 -1.81
N ALA A 60 -5.89 5.95 -1.74
CA ALA A 60 -4.58 5.32 -1.74
C ALA A 60 -4.36 4.46 -0.48
N VAL A 61 -4.75 4.95 0.71
CA VAL A 61 -4.70 4.16 1.95
C VAL A 61 -5.64 2.96 1.87
N SER A 62 -6.84 3.12 1.31
CA SER A 62 -7.77 2.00 1.05
C SER A 62 -7.14 0.91 0.18
N ALA A 63 -6.36 1.29 -0.84
CA ALA A 63 -5.66 0.34 -1.70
C ALA A 63 -4.60 -0.45 -0.93
N VAL A 64 -3.86 0.19 -0.01
CA VAL A 64 -2.89 -0.50 0.86
C VAL A 64 -3.59 -1.49 1.79
N ILE A 65 -4.71 -1.09 2.41
CA ILE A 65 -5.48 -1.95 3.34
C ILE A 65 -6.05 -3.18 2.61
N ARG A 66 -6.50 -3.01 1.35
CA ARG A 66 -7.10 -4.09 0.53
C ARG A 66 -6.07 -4.98 -0.17
N ALA A 67 -4.80 -4.63 -0.15
CA ALA A 67 -3.77 -5.45 -0.79
C ALA A 67 -3.74 -6.86 -0.17
N ARG A 68 -3.75 -7.89 -1.04
CA ARG A 68 -3.85 -9.30 -0.63
C ARG A 68 -2.49 -9.99 -0.53
N ASP A 69 -1.49 -9.42 -1.16
CA ASP A 69 -0.12 -9.95 -1.19
C ASP A 69 0.93 -8.84 -1.02
N ASP A 70 2.16 -9.24 -0.77
CA ASP A 70 3.27 -8.32 -0.51
C ASP A 70 3.58 -7.42 -1.72
N ALA A 71 3.42 -7.92 -2.94
CA ALA A 71 3.68 -7.15 -4.15
C ALA A 71 2.63 -6.06 -4.37
N GLY A 72 1.36 -6.40 -4.13
CA GLY A 72 0.25 -5.44 -4.16
C GLY A 72 0.37 -4.39 -3.07
N GLU A 73 0.71 -4.79 -1.83
CA GLU A 73 0.96 -3.85 -0.72
C GLU A 73 2.11 -2.91 -1.08
N GLU A 74 3.20 -3.43 -1.68
CA GLU A 74 4.32 -2.60 -2.11
C GLU A 74 3.95 -1.58 -3.18
N GLY A 75 3.22 -2.01 -4.18
CA GLY A 75 2.72 -1.12 -5.23
C GLY A 75 1.82 -0.01 -4.66
N ALA A 76 0.91 -0.37 -3.76
CA ALA A 76 -0.01 0.57 -3.13
C ALA A 76 0.71 1.56 -2.19
N VAL A 77 1.71 1.12 -1.42
CA VAL A 77 2.53 2.00 -0.59
C VAL A 77 3.33 2.97 -1.45
N ARG A 78 3.94 2.53 -2.54
CA ARG A 78 4.64 3.42 -3.48
C ARG A 78 3.70 4.45 -4.11
N ALA A 79 2.47 4.07 -4.44
CA ALA A 79 1.48 4.99 -4.94
C ALA A 79 1.07 6.04 -3.89
N LEU A 80 0.92 5.63 -2.62
CA LEU A 80 0.67 6.55 -1.51
C LEU A 80 1.84 7.53 -1.28
N GLU A 81 3.08 7.04 -1.38
CA GLU A 81 4.30 7.86 -1.28
C GLU A 81 4.42 8.92 -2.39
N ALA A 82 3.94 8.59 -3.59
CA ALA A 82 3.98 9.49 -4.74
C ALA A 82 2.96 10.64 -4.68
N ILE A 83 2.01 10.60 -3.74
CA ILE A 83 1.07 11.70 -3.52
C ILE A 83 1.77 12.82 -2.77
N HIS A 84 1.63 14.06 -3.26
CA HIS A 84 2.20 15.26 -2.65
C HIS A 84 1.09 16.26 -2.33
N PRO A 85 0.25 15.98 -1.32
CA PRO A 85 -0.85 16.86 -0.98
C PRO A 85 -0.34 18.17 -0.38
N GLN A 86 -1.03 19.26 -0.68
CA GLN A 86 -0.74 20.59 -0.13
C GLN A 86 -1.60 20.88 1.11
N SER A 87 -2.76 20.22 1.23
CA SER A 87 -3.63 20.38 2.38
C SER A 87 -3.08 19.64 3.61
N PRO A 88 -3.05 20.28 4.79
CA PRO A 88 -2.49 19.67 6.00
C PRO A 88 -3.13 18.35 6.38
N GLY A 89 -4.45 18.20 6.24
CA GLY A 89 -5.16 16.98 6.60
C GLY A 89 -4.81 15.79 5.70
N ALA A 90 -4.66 16.00 4.39
CA ALA A 90 -4.25 14.96 3.46
C ALA A 90 -2.76 14.62 3.61
N ALA A 91 -1.91 15.63 3.91
CA ALA A 91 -0.49 15.43 4.18
C ALA A 91 -0.29 14.60 5.46
N ASP A 92 -0.97 14.94 6.55
CA ASP A 92 -0.93 14.20 7.81
C ASP A 92 -1.37 12.74 7.65
N LEU A 93 -2.47 12.49 6.91
CA LEU A 93 -2.94 11.15 6.60
C LEU A 93 -1.87 10.37 5.83
N ARG A 94 -1.37 10.95 4.74
CA ARG A 94 -0.34 10.31 3.90
C ARG A 94 0.91 9.99 4.71
N ASP A 95 1.46 10.94 5.45
CA ASP A 95 2.73 10.80 6.16
C ASP A 95 2.63 9.78 7.30
N SER A 96 1.55 9.81 8.08
CA SER A 96 1.32 8.83 9.14
C SER A 96 1.19 7.42 8.59
N CYS A 97 0.48 7.24 7.46
CA CYS A 97 0.31 5.93 6.85
C CYS A 97 1.59 5.44 6.17
N VAL A 98 2.33 6.30 5.47
CA VAL A 98 3.64 5.96 4.89
C VAL A 98 4.62 5.50 5.98
N THR A 99 4.74 6.24 7.08
CA THR A 99 5.60 5.86 8.22
C THR A 99 5.22 4.49 8.77
N THR A 100 3.91 4.23 8.96
CA THR A 100 3.41 2.94 9.42
C THR A 100 3.84 1.78 8.52
N TYR A 101 3.57 1.88 7.23
CA TYR A 101 3.83 0.78 6.29
C TYR A 101 5.31 0.59 5.97
N ARG A 102 6.09 1.67 5.92
CA ARG A 102 7.56 1.59 5.82
C ARG A 102 8.17 0.92 7.03
N GLY A 103 7.76 1.31 8.25
CA GLY A 103 8.23 0.71 9.49
C GLY A 103 7.92 -0.78 9.58
N LYS A 104 6.71 -1.20 9.19
CA LYS A 104 6.35 -2.62 9.09
C LYS A 104 7.32 -3.38 8.17
N ARG A 105 7.55 -2.90 6.96
CA ARG A 105 8.41 -3.54 5.96
C ARG A 105 9.87 -3.60 6.38
N GLU A 106 10.37 -2.52 6.94
CA GLU A 106 11.74 -2.48 7.44
C GLU A 106 11.94 -3.50 8.57
N SER A 107 10.98 -3.61 9.48
CA SER A 107 11.01 -4.63 10.53
C SER A 107 11.00 -6.06 9.96
N GLU A 108 10.15 -6.34 8.98
CA GLU A 108 10.10 -7.63 8.29
C GLU A 108 11.40 -7.95 7.54
N ARG A 109 12.03 -6.95 6.90
CA ARG A 109 13.33 -7.08 6.26
C ARG A 109 14.41 -7.45 7.27
N LEU A 110 14.49 -6.72 8.39
CA LEU A 110 15.45 -7.00 9.46
C LEU A 110 15.26 -8.41 10.04
N LEU A 111 14.01 -8.85 10.23
CA LEU A 111 13.71 -10.20 10.71
C LEU A 111 14.17 -11.28 9.72
N ARG A 112 13.99 -11.08 8.42
CA ARG A 112 14.49 -12.02 7.39
C ARG A 112 16.02 -12.07 7.39
N GLU A 113 16.68 -10.93 7.47
CA GLU A 113 18.15 -10.85 7.51
C GLU A 113 18.71 -11.54 8.77
N MET A 114 18.09 -11.32 9.94
CA MET A 114 18.50 -12.01 11.16
C MET A 114 18.36 -13.52 11.04
N ARG A 115 17.25 -14.02 10.48
CA ARG A 115 17.05 -15.46 10.25
C ARG A 115 18.09 -16.04 9.30
N ALA A 116 18.48 -15.30 8.27
CA ALA A 116 19.49 -15.75 7.30
C ALA A 116 20.92 -15.81 7.89
N MET A 117 21.19 -15.09 8.98
CA MET A 117 22.48 -15.12 9.67
C MET A 117 22.60 -16.25 10.71
N LEU A 118 21.48 -16.81 11.13
CA LEU A 118 21.49 -17.89 12.13
C LEU A 118 21.77 -19.24 11.47
N PRO A 119 22.58 -20.12 12.08
CA PRO A 119 22.82 -21.46 11.57
C PRO A 119 21.52 -22.26 11.45
N THR A 120 21.31 -22.92 10.33
CA THR A 120 20.14 -23.78 10.07
C THR A 120 20.33 -25.21 10.56
N ASP A 121 21.55 -25.59 10.89
CA ASP A 121 21.96 -26.93 11.35
C ASP A 121 21.95 -27.10 12.87
N GLY A 122 21.47 -26.08 13.61
CA GLY A 122 21.46 -26.09 15.08
C GLY A 122 22.81 -25.81 15.73
N GLY A 123 23.81 -25.39 14.95
CA GLY A 123 25.10 -24.94 15.47
C GLY A 123 25.00 -23.66 16.31
N GLU A 124 25.94 -23.44 17.23
CA GLU A 124 26.00 -22.18 17.99
C GLU A 124 26.49 -21.04 17.10
N PRO A 125 25.74 -19.89 17.01
CA PRO A 125 26.21 -18.73 16.30
C PRO A 125 27.47 -18.15 16.94
N SER A 126 28.39 -17.61 16.13
CA SER A 126 29.56 -16.92 16.64
C SER A 126 29.20 -15.67 17.46
N ALA A 127 30.06 -15.24 18.35
CA ALA A 127 29.86 -14.02 19.15
C ALA A 127 29.64 -12.78 18.27
N GLU A 128 30.31 -12.70 17.10
CA GLU A 128 30.15 -11.63 16.14
C GLU A 128 28.74 -11.64 15.53
N VAL A 129 28.25 -12.81 15.11
CA VAL A 129 26.89 -12.98 14.59
C VAL A 129 25.86 -12.58 15.64
N MET A 130 26.05 -13.01 16.90
CA MET A 130 25.13 -12.65 18.00
C MET A 130 25.12 -11.15 18.28
N ALA A 131 26.27 -10.47 18.27
CA ALA A 131 26.34 -9.02 18.45
C ALA A 131 25.60 -8.29 17.31
N ARG A 132 25.75 -8.75 16.07
CA ARG A 132 25.05 -8.19 14.90
C ARG A 132 23.55 -8.39 14.97
N VAL A 133 23.09 -9.59 15.31
CA VAL A 133 21.67 -9.91 15.50
C VAL A 133 21.06 -9.06 16.61
N SER A 134 21.76 -8.88 17.75
CA SER A 134 21.29 -7.99 18.83
C SER A 134 21.09 -6.56 18.37
N GLY A 135 22.04 -5.97 17.64
CA GLY A 135 21.90 -4.61 17.09
C GLY A 135 20.77 -4.48 16.06
N MET A 136 20.47 -5.55 15.32
CA MET A 136 19.32 -5.57 14.40
C MET A 136 17.99 -5.70 15.15
N LEU A 137 17.95 -6.47 16.24
CA LEU A 137 16.77 -6.57 17.11
C LEU A 137 16.41 -5.22 17.73
N ASP A 138 17.41 -4.48 18.22
CA ASP A 138 17.17 -3.17 18.82
C ASP A 138 16.62 -2.17 17.78
N ARG A 139 17.19 -2.16 16.58
CA ARG A 139 16.63 -1.37 15.45
C ARG A 139 15.21 -1.80 15.09
N SER A 140 14.96 -3.11 14.99
CA SER A 140 13.62 -3.62 14.69
C SER A 140 12.60 -3.18 15.76
N ARG A 141 12.96 -3.22 17.04
CA ARG A 141 12.10 -2.76 18.13
C ARG A 141 11.77 -1.28 18.03
N ALA A 142 12.77 -0.43 17.79
CA ALA A 142 12.56 1.01 17.60
C ALA A 142 11.63 1.30 16.41
N THR A 143 11.87 0.65 15.26
CA THR A 143 11.05 0.78 14.07
C THR A 143 9.60 0.31 14.30
N VAL A 144 9.40 -0.80 15.01
CA VAL A 144 8.06 -1.29 15.36
C VAL A 144 7.33 -0.32 16.30
N GLN A 145 8.02 0.26 17.25
CA GLN A 145 7.43 1.23 18.18
C GLN A 145 6.94 2.48 17.42
N GLU A 146 7.80 3.06 16.58
CA GLU A 146 7.43 4.20 15.73
C GLU A 146 6.26 3.87 14.80
N ALA A 147 6.30 2.68 14.16
CA ALA A 147 5.22 2.22 13.29
C ALA A 147 3.88 2.04 14.04
N ARG A 148 3.90 1.60 15.30
CA ARG A 148 2.70 1.47 16.14
C ARG A 148 2.08 2.82 16.49
N GLU A 149 2.90 3.80 16.86
CA GLU A 149 2.43 5.16 17.17
C GLU A 149 1.82 5.81 15.92
N SER A 150 2.51 5.68 14.79
CA SER A 150 2.00 6.18 13.50
C SER A 150 0.76 5.44 13.03
N HIS A 151 0.64 4.14 13.33
CA HIS A 151 -0.52 3.33 12.92
C HIS A 151 -1.83 3.81 13.52
N ALA A 152 -1.87 4.08 14.82
CA ALA A 152 -3.07 4.59 15.46
C ALA A 152 -3.51 5.93 14.84
N ARG A 153 -2.54 6.82 14.55
CA ARG A 153 -2.80 8.10 13.86
C ARG A 153 -3.27 7.88 12.42
N CYS A 154 -2.61 7.02 11.65
CA CYS A 154 -2.98 6.68 10.28
C CYS A 154 -4.44 6.19 10.21
N ILE A 155 -4.81 5.19 11.02
CA ILE A 155 -6.16 4.64 11.01
C ILE A 155 -7.20 5.68 11.44
N GLY A 156 -6.94 6.44 12.50
CA GLY A 156 -7.85 7.49 12.96
C GLY A 156 -8.10 8.56 11.90
N LEU A 157 -7.05 9.04 11.24
CA LEU A 157 -7.15 10.02 10.14
C LEU A 157 -7.85 9.43 8.91
N TYR A 158 -7.55 8.18 8.56
CA TYR A 158 -8.19 7.48 7.46
C TYR A 158 -9.70 7.33 7.66
N GLU A 159 -10.13 6.84 8.83
CA GLU A 159 -11.54 6.67 9.14
C GLU A 159 -12.29 8.01 9.20
N ALA A 160 -11.67 9.03 9.78
CA ALA A 160 -12.24 10.38 9.83
C ALA A 160 -12.38 10.97 8.42
N GLY A 161 -11.36 10.83 7.57
CA GLY A 161 -11.38 11.26 6.18
C GLY A 161 -12.42 10.52 5.36
N ALA A 162 -12.49 9.19 5.50
CA ALA A 162 -13.46 8.37 4.80
C ALA A 162 -14.91 8.76 5.18
N ARG A 163 -15.21 8.92 6.48
CA ARG A 163 -16.53 9.40 6.96
C ARG A 163 -16.88 10.78 6.40
N ARG A 164 -15.94 11.73 6.43
CA ARG A 164 -16.15 13.08 5.88
C ARG A 164 -16.52 13.06 4.40
N LEU A 165 -15.94 12.12 3.65
CA LEU A 165 -16.15 11.98 2.20
C LEU A 165 -17.31 11.05 1.82
N GLY A 166 -18.01 10.45 2.80
CA GLY A 166 -19.03 9.44 2.54
C GLY A 166 -18.48 8.15 1.92
N ILE A 167 -17.20 7.85 2.12
CA ILE A 167 -16.55 6.64 1.63
C ILE A 167 -16.60 5.58 2.73
N GLU A 168 -17.03 4.36 2.40
CA GLU A 168 -16.97 3.25 3.32
C GLU A 168 -15.51 2.85 3.59
N PRO A 169 -15.05 2.87 4.86
CA PRO A 169 -13.68 2.48 5.18
C PRO A 169 -13.38 1.06 4.75
N ALA A 170 -12.22 0.85 4.13
CA ALA A 170 -11.76 -0.49 3.80
C ALA A 170 -11.50 -1.27 5.09
N SER A 171 -12.04 -2.47 5.17
CA SER A 171 -11.67 -3.46 6.17
C SER A 171 -10.81 -4.55 5.52
N ARG A 172 -9.81 -5.03 6.24
CA ARG A 172 -9.11 -6.24 5.83
C ARG A 172 -10.08 -7.40 6.08
N GLU A 173 -10.68 -7.96 5.03
CA GLU A 173 -11.41 -9.22 5.18
C GLU A 173 -10.48 -10.23 5.86
N PRO A 174 -10.92 -10.87 6.96
CA PRO A 174 -10.13 -11.93 7.55
C PRO A 174 -9.89 -12.97 6.45
N ALA A 175 -8.62 -13.26 6.15
CA ALA A 175 -8.28 -14.33 5.23
C ALA A 175 -9.07 -15.55 5.67
N GLU A 176 -9.96 -16.06 4.81
CA GLU A 176 -10.74 -17.27 5.08
C GLU A 176 -9.74 -18.35 5.55
N ARG A 177 -9.86 -18.75 6.82
CA ARG A 177 -9.05 -19.87 7.31
C ARG A 177 -9.39 -21.06 6.43
N PRO A 178 -8.39 -21.66 5.76
CA PRO A 178 -8.67 -22.88 5.02
C PRO A 178 -9.36 -23.86 5.97
N ALA A 179 -10.51 -24.34 5.56
CA ALA A 179 -11.24 -25.37 6.30
C ALA A 179 -10.28 -26.53 6.58
N ARG A 180 -10.09 -26.86 7.86
CA ARG A 180 -9.27 -27.99 8.32
C ARG A 180 -9.97 -29.31 8.03
#